data_fbe630d009fd311b425d08cf9f8f3186
#
_entry.id   fbe630d009fd311b425d08cf9f8f3186
#
_cell.length_a   1.000
_cell.length_b   1.000
_cell.length_c   1.000
_cell.angle_alpha   90.00
_cell.angle_beta   90.00
_cell.angle_gamma   90.00
#
_symmetry.space_group_name_H-M   'P 1'
#
loop_
_entity.id
_entity.type
_entity.pdbx_description
1 polymer ?
#
loop_
_entity_poly.entity_id
_entity_poly.type
_entity_poly.pdbx_seq_one_letter_code
_entity_poly.pdbx_strand_id
1 'polypeptide(L)'
;MISVPAAAEDFNPRKIYSETSRAVVLITGFEPGQRKMSKGTGSIISSDGFVLTNAHVIIDKNKGQPFNNLRIFLKPDRISGDLRKDTSLKYRAELVRFSENLDLALLRIRSPSISNLFPILEFSDSDLVSIGDPVIAIGHPEQGGLWTLTTGTISSHINNYGNIPGKNVFQTETS
;
A
#
# COMPACT_ATOMS: atom_id res chain seq x y z
N MET A 1 6.84 -32.81 26.37
CA MET A 1 7.57 -31.55 26.62
C MET A 1 7.25 -30.65 25.42
N ILE A 2 6.36 -29.69 25.61
CA ILE A 2 6.01 -28.72 24.56
C ILE A 2 7.09 -27.65 24.61
N SER A 3 7.95 -27.57 23.60
CA SER A 3 8.90 -26.49 23.44
C SER A 3 8.10 -25.23 23.11
N VAL A 4 8.06 -24.27 24.02
CA VAL A 4 7.59 -22.92 23.74
C VAL A 4 8.65 -22.28 22.84
N PRO A 5 8.33 -21.83 21.63
CA PRO A 5 9.29 -21.10 20.81
C PRO A 5 9.70 -19.81 21.51
N ALA A 6 10.97 -19.41 21.28
CA ALA A 6 11.53 -18.18 21.82
C ALA A 6 10.57 -17.02 21.62
N ALA A 7 10.46 -16.17 22.65
CA ALA A 7 9.53 -15.06 22.74
C ALA A 7 9.38 -14.34 21.40
N ALA A 8 8.16 -14.29 20.88
CA ALA A 8 7.79 -13.40 19.81
C ALA A 8 8.26 -11.99 20.23
N GLU A 9 9.07 -11.32 19.42
CA GLU A 9 9.33 -9.90 19.62
C GLU A 9 7.97 -9.22 19.87
N ASP A 10 7.86 -8.50 20.97
CA ASP A 10 6.59 -7.89 21.38
C ASP A 10 6.00 -7.11 20.21
N PHE A 11 4.85 -7.54 19.69
CA PHE A 11 4.13 -6.86 18.63
C PHE A 11 3.84 -5.42 19.06
N ASN A 12 4.57 -4.47 18.48
CA ASN A 12 4.48 -3.05 18.82
C ASN A 12 4.03 -2.24 17.60
N PRO A 13 2.72 -2.01 17.43
CA PRO A 13 2.18 -1.28 16.29
C PRO A 13 2.76 0.13 16.12
N ARG A 14 3.04 0.83 17.23
CA ARG A 14 3.65 2.16 17.19
C ARG A 14 5.06 2.13 16.61
N LYS A 15 5.88 1.16 17.01
CA LYS A 15 7.24 0.98 16.48
C LYS A 15 7.18 0.66 15.00
N ILE A 16 6.40 -0.36 14.62
CA ILE A 16 6.23 -0.78 13.24
C ILE A 16 5.75 0.40 12.37
N TYR A 17 4.75 1.15 12.83
CA TYR A 17 4.25 2.32 12.11
C TYR A 17 5.34 3.38 11.91
N SER A 18 6.12 3.68 12.94
CA SER A 18 7.16 4.70 12.84
C SER A 18 8.27 4.33 11.84
N GLU A 19 8.58 3.06 11.72
CA GLU A 19 9.62 2.53 10.83
C GLU A 19 9.13 2.37 9.39
N THR A 20 7.88 1.98 9.19
CA THR A 20 7.38 1.54 7.87
C THR A 20 6.48 2.55 7.16
N SER A 21 5.77 3.42 7.89
CA SER A 21 4.75 4.29 7.31
C SER A 21 5.27 5.30 6.27
N ARG A 22 6.57 5.61 6.28
CA ARG A 22 7.19 6.48 5.26
C ARG A 22 7.26 5.85 3.87
N ALA A 23 7.27 4.52 3.80
CA ALA A 23 7.24 3.78 2.55
C ALA A 23 5.81 3.53 2.04
N VAL A 24 4.79 3.87 2.84
CA VAL A 24 3.38 3.84 2.43
C VAL A 24 3.02 5.17 1.79
N VAL A 25 2.40 5.12 0.61
CA VAL A 25 2.08 6.30 -0.20
C VAL A 25 0.59 6.38 -0.51
N LEU A 26 0.08 7.61 -0.61
CA LEU A 26 -1.23 7.87 -1.19
C LEU A 26 -1.09 7.93 -2.72
N ILE A 27 -1.97 7.25 -3.43
CA ILE A 27 -2.05 7.25 -4.88
C ILE A 27 -3.36 7.90 -5.29
N THR A 28 -3.31 8.76 -6.31
CA THR A 28 -4.50 9.28 -6.95
C THR A 28 -4.42 9.14 -8.45
N GLY A 29 -5.54 8.70 -9.06
CA GLY A 29 -5.71 8.66 -10.50
C GLY A 29 -6.82 9.62 -10.95
N PHE A 30 -6.60 10.39 -12.00
CA PHE A 30 -7.59 11.32 -12.53
C PHE A 30 -7.44 11.55 -14.02
N GLU A 31 -8.55 11.93 -14.63
CA GLU A 31 -8.60 12.39 -16.02
C GLU A 31 -8.83 13.89 -16.09
N PRO A 32 -8.21 14.60 -17.06
CA PRO A 32 -8.46 16.01 -17.29
C PRO A 32 -9.97 16.26 -17.51
N GLY A 33 -10.52 17.24 -16.80
CA GLY A 33 -11.95 17.61 -16.94
C GLY A 33 -12.93 16.76 -16.13
N GLN A 34 -12.49 15.66 -15.50
CA GLN A 34 -13.34 14.89 -14.59
C GLN A 34 -13.24 15.39 -13.16
N ARG A 35 -14.40 15.44 -12.45
CA ARG A 35 -14.45 15.78 -11.03
C ARG A 35 -14.09 14.60 -10.11
N LYS A 36 -14.27 13.38 -10.60
CA LYS A 36 -13.98 12.17 -9.82
C LYS A 36 -12.50 11.79 -9.95
N MET A 37 -11.92 11.48 -8.84
CA MET A 37 -10.54 11.06 -8.68
C MET A 37 -10.54 9.71 -7.95
N SER A 38 -9.75 8.76 -8.42
CA SER A 38 -9.47 7.56 -7.66
C SER A 38 -8.49 7.88 -6.55
N LYS A 39 -8.64 7.19 -5.41
CA LYS A 39 -7.76 7.30 -4.25
C LYS A 39 -7.45 5.90 -3.75
N GLY A 40 -6.20 5.63 -3.44
CA GLY A 40 -5.77 4.35 -2.90
C GLY A 40 -4.41 4.44 -2.23
N THR A 41 -3.95 3.29 -1.76
CA THR A 41 -2.68 3.13 -1.06
C THR A 41 -1.72 2.30 -1.88
N GLY A 42 -0.43 2.62 -1.80
CA GLY A 42 0.65 1.80 -2.34
C GLY A 42 1.82 1.73 -1.40
N SER A 43 2.73 0.81 -1.69
CA SER A 43 3.96 0.58 -0.95
C SER A 43 5.17 0.80 -1.86
N ILE A 44 6.12 1.61 -1.43
CA ILE A 44 7.41 1.75 -2.13
C ILE A 44 8.22 0.49 -1.84
N ILE A 45 8.61 -0.23 -2.90
CA ILE A 45 9.30 -1.53 -2.81
C ILE A 45 10.74 -1.49 -3.33
N SER A 46 11.19 -0.33 -3.82
CA SER A 46 12.58 -0.14 -4.22
C SER A 46 13.00 1.31 -4.03
N SER A 47 14.28 1.52 -3.73
CA SER A 47 14.84 2.85 -3.46
C SER A 47 14.85 3.78 -4.67
N ASP A 48 14.73 3.25 -5.89
CA ASP A 48 14.59 4.02 -7.13
C ASP A 48 13.14 4.35 -7.49
N GLY A 49 12.19 4.08 -6.58
CA GLY A 49 10.82 4.57 -6.61
C GLY A 49 9.80 3.66 -7.30
N PHE A 50 10.00 2.33 -7.32
CA PHE A 50 8.92 1.44 -7.67
C PHE A 50 7.90 1.33 -6.53
N VAL A 51 6.61 1.38 -6.90
CA VAL A 51 5.49 1.35 -5.97
C VAL A 51 4.53 0.26 -6.38
N LEU A 52 4.24 -0.65 -5.46
CA LEU A 52 3.22 -1.69 -5.62
C LEU A 52 1.87 -1.19 -5.07
N THR A 53 0.80 -1.41 -5.84
CA THR A 53 -0.58 -1.07 -5.45
C THR A 53 -1.56 -2.04 -6.12
N ASN A 54 -2.86 -1.86 -5.87
CA ASN A 54 -3.90 -2.62 -6.55
C ASN A 54 -4.23 -2.04 -7.93
N ALA A 55 -4.60 -2.88 -8.89
CA ALA A 55 -4.98 -2.46 -10.22
C ALA A 55 -6.23 -1.58 -10.21
N HIS A 56 -7.23 -1.90 -9.36
CA HIS A 56 -8.45 -1.09 -9.25
C HIS A 56 -8.21 0.35 -8.80
N VAL A 57 -7.05 0.66 -8.17
CA VAL A 57 -6.68 2.04 -7.77
C VAL A 57 -6.32 2.88 -8.99
N ILE A 58 -5.73 2.26 -10.01
CA ILE A 58 -5.20 2.96 -11.18
C ILE A 58 -6.10 2.88 -12.41
N ILE A 59 -7.20 2.15 -12.33
CA ILE A 59 -8.15 1.97 -13.44
C ILE A 59 -9.34 2.92 -13.27
N ASP A 60 -9.63 3.69 -14.33
CA ASP A 60 -10.89 4.43 -14.44
C ASP A 60 -12.03 3.44 -14.69
N LYS A 61 -12.89 3.24 -13.69
CA LYS A 61 -14.03 2.31 -13.74
C LYS A 61 -15.02 2.63 -14.87
N ASN A 62 -15.06 3.88 -15.34
CA ASN A 62 -15.97 4.27 -16.45
C ASN A 62 -15.40 3.88 -17.80
N LYS A 63 -14.08 3.84 -17.95
CA LYS A 63 -13.38 3.56 -19.19
C LYS A 63 -12.81 2.14 -19.27
N GLY A 64 -12.66 1.46 -18.12
CA GLY A 64 -11.97 0.17 -18.03
C GLY A 64 -10.49 0.24 -18.39
N GLN A 65 -9.86 1.41 -18.27
CA GLN A 65 -8.47 1.64 -18.66
C GLN A 65 -7.74 2.43 -17.57
N PRO A 66 -6.40 2.31 -17.50
CA PRO A 66 -5.61 3.09 -16.54
C PRO A 66 -5.79 4.60 -16.74
N PHE A 67 -5.79 5.35 -15.64
CA PHE A 67 -5.80 6.81 -15.68
C PHE A 67 -4.55 7.36 -16.39
N ASN A 68 -4.74 8.40 -17.21
CA ASN A 68 -3.63 9.10 -17.84
C ASN A 68 -2.77 9.90 -16.85
N ASN A 69 -3.37 10.32 -15.74
CA ASN A 69 -2.67 11.08 -14.72
C ASN A 69 -2.67 10.32 -13.41
N LEU A 70 -1.49 9.84 -13.02
CA LEU A 70 -1.25 9.22 -11.73
C LEU A 70 -0.33 10.11 -10.90
N ARG A 71 -0.70 10.28 -9.64
CA ARG A 71 0.11 11.00 -8.65
C ARG A 71 0.33 10.17 -7.42
N ILE A 72 1.52 10.30 -6.87
CA ILE A 72 1.93 9.71 -5.59
C ILE A 72 2.25 10.82 -4.63
N PHE A 73 1.75 10.68 -3.40
CA PHE A 73 2.04 11.59 -2.31
C PHE A 73 2.78 10.83 -1.22
N LEU A 74 3.94 11.34 -0.87
CA LEU A 74 4.75 10.80 0.23
C LEU A 74 4.20 11.28 1.56
N LYS A 75 4.37 10.44 2.58
CA LYS A 75 4.01 10.78 3.95
C LYS A 75 4.87 11.95 4.45
N PRO A 76 4.28 13.04 4.96
CA PRO A 76 5.03 14.08 5.64
C PRO A 76 5.62 13.56 6.97
N ASP A 77 6.64 14.23 7.49
CA ASP A 77 7.22 13.88 8.79
C ASP A 77 6.19 13.87 9.92
N ARG A 78 5.26 14.82 9.87
CA ARG A 78 4.14 14.92 10.82
C ARG A 78 2.83 15.08 10.07
N ILE A 79 1.88 14.20 10.35
CA ILE A 79 0.50 14.32 9.88
C ILE A 79 -0.20 15.39 10.70
N SER A 80 -0.76 16.40 10.02
CA SER A 80 -1.41 17.55 10.62
C SER A 80 -2.93 17.43 10.70
N GLY A 81 -3.53 16.52 9.90
CA GLY A 81 -4.96 16.45 9.67
C GLY A 81 -5.47 17.47 8.63
N ASP A 82 -4.60 18.35 8.12
CA ASP A 82 -4.91 19.24 7.01
C ASP A 82 -4.48 18.58 5.70
N LEU A 83 -5.46 18.22 4.88
CA LEU A 83 -5.22 17.52 3.62
C LEU A 83 -4.22 18.24 2.71
N ARG A 84 -4.25 19.58 2.65
CA ARG A 84 -3.35 20.34 1.77
C ARG A 84 -1.90 20.26 2.25
N LYS A 85 -1.70 20.31 3.56
CA LYS A 85 -0.37 20.19 4.16
C LYS A 85 0.15 18.77 4.03
N ASP A 86 -0.71 17.80 4.35
CA ASP A 86 -0.34 16.39 4.37
C ASP A 86 -0.12 15.81 2.96
N THR A 87 -0.59 16.48 1.89
CA THR A 87 -0.36 16.12 0.50
C THR A 87 0.55 17.08 -0.26
N SER A 88 1.46 17.77 0.43
CA SER A 88 2.40 18.72 -0.17
C SER A 88 3.52 18.05 -0.97
N LEU A 89 4.01 16.89 -0.52
CA LEU A 89 5.07 16.11 -1.17
C LEU A 89 4.47 15.19 -2.25
N LYS A 90 4.30 15.73 -3.44
CA LYS A 90 3.66 15.00 -4.56
C LYS A 90 4.59 14.83 -5.75
N TYR A 91 4.47 13.68 -6.40
CA TYR A 91 5.19 13.30 -7.59
C TYR A 91 4.24 12.80 -8.67
N ARG A 92 4.65 12.91 -9.93
CA ARG A 92 4.02 12.14 -11.01
C ARG A 92 4.43 10.69 -10.89
N ALA A 93 3.54 9.79 -11.30
CA ALA A 93 3.85 8.38 -11.41
C ALA A 93 3.55 7.89 -12.82
N GLU A 94 4.29 6.89 -13.26
CA GLU A 94 4.05 6.17 -14.49
C GLU A 94 3.65 4.74 -14.17
N LEU A 95 2.70 4.23 -14.94
CA LEU A 95 2.34 2.83 -14.90
C LEU A 95 3.42 2.03 -15.63
N VAL A 96 4.00 1.05 -14.93
CA VAL A 96 5.00 0.14 -15.49
C VAL A 96 4.30 -1.13 -15.98
N ARG A 97 3.45 -1.72 -15.15
CA ARG A 97 2.72 -2.95 -15.44
C ARG A 97 1.51 -3.08 -14.51
N PHE A 98 0.48 -3.80 -14.95
CA PHE A 98 -0.64 -4.19 -14.10
C PHE A 98 -1.23 -5.53 -14.53
N SER A 99 -2.00 -6.12 -13.64
CA SER A 99 -2.80 -7.31 -13.86
C SER A 99 -4.14 -7.14 -13.17
N GLU A 100 -5.22 -7.08 -13.93
CA GLU A 100 -6.57 -7.00 -13.36
C GLU A 100 -6.95 -8.28 -12.63
N ASN A 101 -6.56 -9.44 -13.17
CA ASN A 101 -6.84 -10.74 -12.54
C ASN A 101 -6.23 -10.84 -11.15
N LEU A 102 -4.97 -10.43 -10.98
CA LEU A 102 -4.30 -10.42 -9.69
C LEU A 102 -4.69 -9.20 -8.84
N ASP A 103 -5.31 -8.19 -9.45
CA ASP A 103 -5.54 -6.88 -8.85
C ASP A 103 -4.26 -6.22 -8.36
N LEU A 104 -3.21 -6.26 -9.17
CA LEU A 104 -1.90 -5.67 -8.86
C LEU A 104 -1.47 -4.68 -9.94
N ALA A 105 -0.83 -3.60 -9.53
CA ALA A 105 -0.19 -2.64 -10.40
C ALA A 105 1.17 -2.21 -9.85
N LEU A 106 2.14 -2.07 -10.76
CA LEU A 106 3.46 -1.53 -10.49
C LEU A 106 3.58 -0.15 -11.10
N LEU A 107 3.86 0.83 -10.29
CA LEU A 107 4.10 2.21 -10.70
C LEU A 107 5.57 2.58 -10.48
N ARG A 108 6.00 3.65 -11.13
CA ARG A 108 7.30 4.27 -10.88
C ARG A 108 7.14 5.76 -10.60
N ILE A 109 7.69 6.21 -9.50
CA ILE A 109 7.75 7.64 -9.14
C ILE A 109 8.67 8.37 -10.13
N ARG A 110 8.21 9.46 -10.72
CA ARG A 110 9.01 10.37 -11.52
C ARG A 110 9.51 11.51 -10.66
N SER A 111 10.75 11.35 -10.17
CA SER A 111 11.45 12.39 -9.41
C SER A 111 12.42 13.15 -10.34
N PRO A 112 12.52 14.47 -10.24
CA PRO A 112 13.51 15.25 -11.00
C PRO A 112 14.95 15.04 -10.50
N SER A 113 15.14 14.46 -9.32
CA SER A 113 16.45 14.21 -8.73
C SER A 113 16.70 12.73 -8.54
N ILE A 114 17.76 12.22 -9.18
CA ILE A 114 18.20 10.82 -9.06
C ILE A 114 18.82 10.53 -7.68
N SER A 115 19.12 11.55 -6.89
CA SER A 115 19.79 11.42 -5.59
C SER A 115 18.86 11.07 -4.42
N ASN A 116 17.56 11.07 -4.61
CA ASN A 116 16.61 10.74 -3.54
C ASN A 116 16.37 9.24 -3.50
N LEU A 117 17.00 8.56 -2.55
CA LEU A 117 16.62 7.20 -2.20
C LEU A 117 15.31 7.25 -1.41
N PHE A 118 14.31 6.55 -1.92
CA PHE A 118 13.03 6.42 -1.23
C PHE A 118 13.10 5.38 -0.11
N PRO A 119 12.37 5.59 1.02
CA PRO A 119 12.20 4.53 2.01
C PRO A 119 11.44 3.36 1.38
N ILE A 120 11.75 2.14 1.77
CA ILE A 120 11.18 0.92 1.18
C ILE A 120 10.51 0.05 2.23
N LEU A 121 9.54 -0.74 1.78
CA LEU A 121 9.06 -1.94 2.48
C LEU A 121 9.68 -3.17 1.83
N GLU A 122 10.22 -4.03 2.65
CA GLU A 122 10.76 -5.31 2.23
C GLU A 122 9.66 -6.37 2.22
N PHE A 123 9.74 -7.31 1.29
CA PHE A 123 8.90 -8.48 1.30
C PHE A 123 9.48 -9.52 2.25
N SER A 124 8.59 -10.17 3.00
CA SER A 124 8.93 -11.33 3.81
C SER A 124 8.41 -12.61 3.15
N ASP A 125 8.87 -13.74 3.66
CA ASP A 125 8.38 -15.04 3.24
C ASP A 125 6.96 -15.26 3.78
N SER A 126 6.00 -15.38 2.85
CA SER A 126 4.59 -15.60 3.19
C SER A 126 4.33 -16.97 3.82
N ASP A 127 5.22 -17.95 3.61
CA ASP A 127 5.07 -19.28 4.18
C ASP A 127 5.32 -19.31 5.69
N LEU A 128 5.94 -18.26 6.23
CA LEU A 128 6.17 -18.09 7.67
C LEU A 128 4.97 -17.49 8.40
N VAL A 129 3.96 -17.00 7.66
CA VAL A 129 2.77 -16.35 8.25
C VAL A 129 1.75 -17.37 8.68
N SER A 130 1.26 -17.27 9.93
CA SER A 130 0.29 -18.19 10.53
C SER A 130 -1.03 -17.49 10.84
N ILE A 131 -2.12 -18.29 10.89
CA ILE A 131 -3.41 -17.80 11.39
C ILE A 131 -3.25 -17.44 12.87
N GLY A 132 -3.72 -16.26 13.23
CA GLY A 132 -3.56 -15.67 14.55
C GLY A 132 -2.40 -14.71 14.69
N ASP A 133 -1.49 -14.65 13.70
CA ASP A 133 -0.40 -13.67 13.73
C ASP A 133 -0.94 -12.24 13.72
N PRO A 134 -0.40 -11.36 14.58
CA PRO A 134 -0.82 -9.98 14.62
C PRO A 134 -0.30 -9.22 13.39
N VAL A 135 -1.14 -8.35 12.84
CA VAL A 135 -0.81 -7.51 11.69
C VAL A 135 -1.20 -6.07 11.91
N ILE A 136 -0.56 -5.17 11.17
CA ILE A 136 -1.01 -3.80 11.00
C ILE A 136 -1.36 -3.55 9.56
N ALA A 137 -2.37 -2.72 9.33
CA ALA A 137 -2.65 -2.12 8.03
C ALA A 137 -2.44 -0.61 8.11
N ILE A 138 -1.70 -0.07 7.15
CA ILE A 138 -1.49 1.38 7.01
C ILE A 138 -2.05 1.79 5.66
N GLY A 139 -2.99 2.74 5.66
CA GLY A 139 -3.66 3.09 4.42
C GLY A 139 -4.39 4.42 4.45
N HIS A 140 -5.17 4.61 3.40
CA HIS A 140 -5.91 5.84 3.12
C HIS A 140 -7.38 5.50 2.90
N PRO A 141 -8.17 5.25 3.96
CA PRO A 141 -9.58 4.90 3.83
C PRO A 141 -10.36 6.01 3.12
N GLU A 142 -11.47 5.65 2.47
CA GLU A 142 -12.33 6.63 1.79
C GLU A 142 -12.88 7.68 2.76
N GLN A 143 -13.31 7.23 3.93
CA GLN A 143 -13.76 8.07 5.02
C GLN A 143 -12.78 7.96 6.18
N GLY A 144 -11.88 8.93 6.30
CA GLY A 144 -10.90 8.93 7.38
C GLY A 144 -9.65 9.74 7.06
N GLY A 145 -8.69 9.66 7.96
CA GLY A 145 -7.40 10.32 7.84
C GLY A 145 -6.50 9.68 6.80
N LEU A 146 -5.43 10.38 6.44
CA LEU A 146 -4.35 9.83 5.63
C LEU A 146 -3.37 9.06 6.52
N TRP A 147 -2.76 8.00 5.98
CA TRP A 147 -1.83 7.12 6.71
C TRP A 147 -2.41 6.58 8.02
N THR A 148 -3.68 6.18 7.96
CA THR A 148 -4.36 5.58 9.11
C THR A 148 -3.75 4.23 9.42
N LEU A 149 -3.51 3.96 10.72
CA LEU A 149 -3.10 2.68 11.25
C LEU A 149 -4.32 1.93 11.79
N THR A 150 -4.47 0.68 11.40
CA THR A 150 -5.35 -0.29 12.07
C THR A 150 -4.57 -1.54 12.42
N THR A 151 -5.01 -2.24 13.46
CA THR A 151 -4.41 -3.50 13.91
C THR A 151 -5.41 -4.64 13.73
N GLY A 152 -4.90 -5.84 13.62
CA GLY A 152 -5.74 -7.03 13.50
C GLY A 152 -4.90 -8.30 13.53
N THR A 153 -5.49 -9.38 13.04
CA THR A 153 -4.84 -10.69 12.94
C THR A 153 -5.08 -11.31 11.56
N ILE A 154 -4.20 -12.22 11.18
CA ILE A 154 -4.46 -13.14 10.07
C ILE A 154 -5.58 -14.10 10.50
N SER A 155 -6.70 -14.10 9.78
CA SER A 155 -7.86 -14.95 10.10
C SER A 155 -7.95 -16.19 9.20
N SER A 156 -7.39 -16.14 7.98
CA SER A 156 -7.41 -17.29 7.06
C SER A 156 -6.35 -17.15 5.95
N HIS A 157 -5.98 -18.29 5.36
CA HIS A 157 -5.24 -18.38 4.10
C HIS A 157 -6.19 -18.84 3.01
N ILE A 158 -6.25 -18.15 1.89
CA ILE A 158 -7.13 -18.48 0.77
C ILE A 158 -6.28 -18.66 -0.48
N ASN A 159 -6.27 -19.88 -1.02
CA ASN A 159 -5.58 -20.20 -2.27
C ASN A 159 -6.50 -19.97 -3.47
N ASN A 160 -5.93 -19.51 -4.57
CA ASN A 160 -6.62 -19.28 -5.83
C ASN A 160 -7.89 -18.40 -5.66
N TYR A 161 -7.77 -17.32 -4.88
CA TYR A 161 -8.88 -16.42 -4.56
C TYR A 161 -9.60 -15.94 -5.83
N GLY A 162 -10.94 -16.04 -5.83
CA GLY A 162 -11.76 -15.72 -6.99
C GLY A 162 -11.61 -16.70 -8.16
N ASN A 163 -11.18 -17.94 -7.91
CA ASN A 163 -10.88 -18.96 -8.92
C ASN A 163 -9.74 -18.55 -9.88
N ILE A 164 -8.84 -17.68 -9.43
CA ILE A 164 -7.68 -17.23 -10.21
C ILE A 164 -6.46 -18.06 -9.77
N PRO A 165 -5.88 -18.92 -10.64
CA PRO A 165 -4.72 -19.72 -10.30
C PRO A 165 -3.53 -18.85 -9.84
N GLY A 166 -2.94 -19.22 -8.69
CA GLY A 166 -1.78 -18.53 -8.11
C GLY A 166 -2.12 -17.25 -7.36
N LYS A 167 -3.39 -16.81 -7.31
CA LYS A 167 -3.82 -15.69 -6.47
C LYS A 167 -4.07 -16.19 -5.04
N ASN A 168 -2.99 -16.29 -4.27
CA ASN A 168 -3.05 -16.68 -2.86
C ASN A 168 -3.09 -15.43 -2.00
N VAL A 169 -3.99 -15.36 -1.03
CA VAL A 169 -4.20 -14.17 -0.19
C VAL A 169 -4.38 -14.56 1.28
N PHE A 170 -4.01 -13.65 2.15
CA PHE A 170 -4.40 -13.70 3.56
C PHE A 170 -5.70 -12.93 3.77
N GLN A 171 -6.60 -13.54 4.53
CA GLN A 171 -7.72 -12.79 5.09
C GLN A 171 -7.29 -12.21 6.44
N THR A 172 -7.63 -10.96 6.67
CA THR A 172 -7.33 -10.26 7.93
C THR A 172 -8.60 -9.68 8.51
N GLU A 173 -8.67 -9.62 9.83
CA GLU A 173 -9.64 -8.82 10.56
C GLU A 173 -8.91 -7.60 11.12
N THR A 174 -9.09 -6.45 10.48
CA THR A 174 -8.53 -5.16 10.93
C THR A 174 -9.68 -4.19 11.17
N SER A 175 -9.71 -3.56 12.32
CA SER A 175 -10.74 -2.60 12.74
C SER A 175 -10.11 -1.27 13.20
#